data_d6014bce689173bcdb4ca745d8a23bb9
#
_entry.id   d6014bce689173bcdb4ca745d8a23bb9
#
_cell.length_a   1.000
_cell.length_b   1.000
_cell.length_c   1.000
_cell.angle_alpha   90.00
_cell.angle_beta   90.00
_cell.angle_gamma   90.00
#
_symmetry.space_group_name_H-M   'P 1'
#
loop_
_entity.id
_entity.type
_entity.pdbx_description
1 polymer ?
#
loop_
_entity_poly.entity_id
_entity_poly.type
_entity_poly.pdbx_seq_one_letter_code
_entity_poly.pdbx_strand_id
1 'polypeptide(L)'
;MTEELEQLLKNLKLRRMLSVYDEQLRVAEQTQVSYSEFVAGLLRSQWHDRQESALEWRIRRADMPDRWSLETFPWSRQPSVNRKQIRAFAELDFVAKHENLVFVGETGVGKTGLASGLLLKALQNGYRCQFICAQDLFDEMYASLADRSTRQLLNRLARLDVLLID
;
A
#
# COMPACT_ATOMS: atom_id res chain seq x y z
N MET A 1 -8.85 3.54 33.17
CA MET A 1 -8.56 2.14 32.78
C MET A 1 -7.93 1.42 33.95
N THR A 2 -8.22 0.10 34.19
CA THR A 2 -7.58 -0.70 35.26
C THR A 2 -6.18 -1.15 34.84
N GLU A 3 -5.28 -1.35 35.81
CA GLU A 3 -3.90 -1.82 35.53
C GLU A 3 -3.88 -3.17 34.79
N GLU A 4 -4.76 -4.08 35.18
CA GLU A 4 -4.90 -5.38 34.54
C GLU A 4 -5.27 -5.26 33.05
N LEU A 5 -6.26 -4.43 32.71
CA LEU A 5 -6.67 -4.19 31.32
C LEU A 5 -5.55 -3.55 30.51
N GLU A 6 -4.84 -2.58 31.10
CA GLU A 6 -3.68 -1.96 30.45
C GLU A 6 -2.60 -2.98 30.12
N GLN A 7 -2.29 -3.86 31.06
CA GLN A 7 -1.29 -4.90 30.85
C GLN A 7 -1.71 -5.93 29.79
N LEU A 8 -2.99 -6.31 29.76
CA LEU A 8 -3.55 -7.19 28.73
C LEU A 8 -3.46 -6.57 27.34
N LEU A 9 -3.84 -5.30 27.19
CA LEU A 9 -3.74 -4.59 25.91
C LEU A 9 -2.29 -4.48 25.42
N LYS A 10 -1.34 -4.23 26.32
CA LYS A 10 0.10 -4.23 26.02
C LYS A 10 0.58 -5.61 25.54
N ASN A 11 0.25 -6.66 26.27
CA ASN A 11 0.66 -8.04 25.96
C ASN A 11 0.08 -8.51 24.62
N LEU A 12 -1.15 -8.14 24.31
CA LEU A 12 -1.82 -8.43 23.05
C LEU A 12 -1.41 -7.48 21.91
N LYS A 13 -0.51 -6.52 22.17
CA LYS A 13 -0.04 -5.50 21.20
C LYS A 13 -1.17 -4.67 20.60
N LEU A 14 -2.21 -4.37 21.38
CA LEU A 14 -3.37 -3.57 20.97
C LEU A 14 -3.14 -2.08 21.31
N ARG A 15 -2.08 -1.50 20.74
CA ARG A 15 -1.58 -0.16 21.08
C ARG A 15 -2.61 0.94 20.81
N ARG A 16 -3.36 0.82 19.72
CA ARG A 16 -4.39 1.81 19.37
C ARG A 16 -5.54 1.78 20.36
N MET A 17 -6.02 0.59 20.72
CA MET A 17 -7.04 0.46 21.79
C MET A 17 -6.56 1.09 23.08
N LEU A 18 -5.32 0.82 23.48
CA LEU A 18 -4.71 1.40 24.68
C LEU A 18 -4.74 2.94 24.64
N SER A 19 -4.40 3.54 23.49
CA SER A 19 -4.33 5.01 23.36
C SER A 19 -5.68 5.71 23.31
N VAL A 20 -6.75 5.04 22.87
CA VAL A 20 -8.08 5.66 22.69
C VAL A 20 -9.10 5.25 23.76
N TYR A 21 -8.74 4.29 24.62
CA TYR A 21 -9.68 3.66 25.56
C TYR A 21 -10.41 4.66 26.44
N ASP A 22 -9.69 5.52 27.16
CA ASP A 22 -10.28 6.43 28.15
C ASP A 22 -11.16 7.50 27.48
N GLU A 23 -10.78 7.95 26.29
CA GLU A 23 -11.59 8.88 25.51
C GLU A 23 -12.87 8.21 25.00
N GLN A 24 -12.78 7.02 24.42
CA GLN A 24 -13.95 6.29 23.92
C GLN A 24 -14.88 5.86 25.05
N LEU A 25 -14.34 5.51 26.22
CA LEU A 25 -15.15 5.20 27.40
C LEU A 25 -15.98 6.43 27.83
N ARG A 26 -15.34 7.60 27.93
CA ARG A 26 -16.02 8.85 28.27
C ARG A 26 -17.15 9.20 27.28
N VAL A 27 -16.89 9.05 25.98
CA VAL A 27 -17.90 9.28 24.93
C VAL A 27 -19.04 8.27 25.07
N ALA A 28 -18.72 6.99 25.30
CA ALA A 28 -19.72 5.92 25.47
C ALA A 28 -20.64 6.16 26.66
N GLU A 29 -20.10 6.64 27.78
CA GLU A 29 -20.90 7.03 28.99
C GLU A 29 -21.84 8.21 28.69
N GLN A 30 -21.35 9.22 27.95
CA GLN A 30 -22.16 10.40 27.60
C GLN A 30 -23.29 10.07 26.60
N THR A 31 -23.03 9.18 25.66
CA THR A 31 -23.97 8.80 24.58
C THR A 31 -24.81 7.58 24.92
N GLN A 32 -24.57 6.95 26.06
CA GLN A 32 -25.28 5.75 26.54
C GLN A 32 -25.30 4.61 25.50
N VAL A 33 -24.20 4.41 24.78
CA VAL A 33 -24.07 3.30 23.82
C VAL A 33 -24.05 1.95 24.54
N SER A 34 -24.45 0.89 23.85
CA SER A 34 -24.36 -0.46 24.40
C SER A 34 -22.91 -0.89 24.62
N TYR A 35 -22.67 -1.80 25.54
CA TYR A 35 -21.34 -2.40 25.75
C TYR A 35 -20.78 -3.02 24.47
N SER A 36 -21.64 -3.66 23.66
CA SER A 36 -21.23 -4.25 22.39
C SER A 36 -20.75 -3.18 21.40
N GLU A 37 -21.42 -2.04 21.34
CA GLU A 37 -21.02 -0.93 20.45
C GLU A 37 -19.71 -0.28 20.92
N PHE A 38 -19.52 -0.11 22.21
CA PHE A 38 -18.25 0.37 22.79
C PHE A 38 -17.08 -0.55 22.41
N VAL A 39 -17.23 -1.86 22.62
CA VAL A 39 -16.19 -2.83 22.26
C VAL A 39 -15.93 -2.85 20.77
N ALA A 40 -16.99 -2.80 19.95
CA ALA A 40 -16.87 -2.74 18.48
C ALA A 40 -16.13 -1.46 18.05
N GLY A 41 -16.33 -0.32 18.70
CA GLY A 41 -15.61 0.93 18.46
C GLY A 41 -14.11 0.80 18.70
N LEU A 42 -13.72 0.21 19.83
CA LEU A 42 -12.32 -0.04 20.16
C LEU A 42 -11.66 -0.99 19.15
N LEU A 43 -12.34 -2.08 18.80
CA LEU A 43 -11.83 -3.06 17.83
C LEU A 43 -11.69 -2.45 16.44
N ARG A 44 -12.67 -1.66 15.98
CA ARG A 44 -12.60 -0.92 14.71
C ARG A 44 -11.36 0.00 14.66
N SER A 45 -11.15 0.79 15.72
CA SER A 45 -9.99 1.69 15.82
C SER A 45 -8.67 0.93 15.70
N GLN A 46 -8.53 -0.21 16.39
CA GLN A 46 -7.33 -1.05 16.31
C GLN A 46 -7.17 -1.72 14.94
N TRP A 47 -8.26 -2.13 14.33
CA TRP A 47 -8.23 -2.75 13.01
C TRP A 47 -7.78 -1.75 11.93
N HIS A 48 -8.31 -0.52 11.95
CA HIS A 48 -7.88 0.54 11.04
C HIS A 48 -6.40 0.88 11.20
N ASP A 49 -5.92 1.03 12.42
CA ASP A 49 -4.51 1.27 12.72
C ASP A 49 -3.59 0.16 12.16
N ARG A 50 -4.00 -1.10 12.30
CA ARG A 50 -3.27 -2.23 11.71
C ARG A 50 -3.26 -2.20 10.18
N GLN A 51 -4.40 -1.88 9.55
CA GLN A 51 -4.48 -1.78 8.09
C GLN A 51 -3.58 -0.65 7.56
N GLU A 52 -3.64 0.52 8.21
CA GLU A 52 -2.80 1.67 7.87
C GLU A 52 -1.31 1.35 8.04
N SER A 53 -0.92 0.80 9.18
CA SER A 53 0.46 0.38 9.43
C SER A 53 0.96 -0.67 8.43
N ALA A 54 0.12 -1.62 8.06
CA ALA A 54 0.44 -2.65 7.08
C ALA A 54 0.61 -2.04 5.67
N LEU A 55 -0.23 -1.07 5.29
CA LEU A 55 -0.11 -0.35 4.03
C LEU A 55 1.19 0.48 4.01
N GLU A 56 1.48 1.24 5.07
CA GLU A 56 2.71 2.01 5.18
C GLU A 56 3.96 1.12 5.07
N TRP A 57 3.92 -0.06 5.68
CA TRP A 57 5.00 -1.03 5.55
C TRP A 57 5.16 -1.53 4.11
N ARG A 58 4.04 -1.85 3.41
CA ARG A 58 4.07 -2.26 2.00
C ARG A 58 4.61 -1.16 1.09
N ILE A 59 4.17 0.09 1.28
CA ILE A 59 4.66 1.25 0.51
C ILE A 59 6.17 1.44 0.68
N ARG A 60 6.67 1.40 1.92
CA ARG A 60 8.12 1.51 2.16
C ARG A 60 8.92 0.40 1.51
N ARG A 61 8.38 -0.83 1.52
CA ARG A 61 9.06 -1.98 0.93
C ARG A 61 8.98 -2.03 -0.60
N ALA A 62 8.04 -1.30 -1.18
CA ALA A 62 7.86 -1.22 -2.63
C ALA A 62 8.86 -0.27 -3.31
N ASP A 63 9.69 0.45 -2.54
CA ASP A 63 10.73 1.37 -3.02
C ASP A 63 10.19 2.46 -3.96
N MET A 64 8.94 2.91 -3.74
CA MET A 64 8.32 3.96 -4.56
C MET A 64 9.04 5.30 -4.35
N PRO A 65 9.47 5.98 -5.44
CA PRO A 65 10.17 7.27 -5.32
C PRO A 65 9.29 8.36 -4.72
N ASP A 66 8.00 8.37 -5.10
CA ASP A 66 7.00 9.33 -4.66
C ASP A 66 5.65 8.65 -4.44
N ARG A 67 4.83 9.22 -3.54
CA ARG A 67 3.46 8.74 -3.29
C ARG A 67 2.46 9.34 -4.27
N TRP A 68 2.63 9.04 -5.55
CA TRP A 68 1.62 9.40 -6.54
C TRP A 68 0.34 8.61 -6.29
N SER A 69 -0.80 9.31 -6.30
CA SER A 69 -2.11 8.64 -6.30
C SER A 69 -2.91 9.07 -7.53
N LEU A 70 -3.80 8.18 -7.98
CA LEU A 70 -4.67 8.50 -9.12
C LEU A 70 -5.66 9.62 -8.78
N GLU A 71 -5.97 9.81 -7.50
CA GLU A 71 -6.84 10.86 -7.00
C GLU A 71 -6.18 12.25 -7.12
N THR A 72 -4.88 12.34 -6.85
CA THR A 72 -4.10 13.59 -6.90
C THR A 72 -3.45 13.86 -8.24
N PHE A 73 -3.57 12.93 -9.20
CA PHE A 73 -3.00 13.09 -10.53
C PHE A 73 -3.61 14.34 -11.25
N PRO A 74 -2.78 15.21 -11.87
CA PRO A 74 -3.25 16.46 -12.47
C PRO A 74 -3.94 16.24 -13.82
N TRP A 75 -5.10 15.62 -13.83
CA TRP A 75 -5.86 15.24 -15.04
C TRP A 75 -6.10 16.40 -16.00
N SER A 76 -6.30 17.62 -15.48
CA SER A 76 -6.55 18.81 -16.30
C SER A 76 -5.34 19.23 -17.15
N ARG A 77 -4.11 18.86 -16.70
CA ARG A 77 -2.87 19.15 -17.41
C ARG A 77 -2.52 18.08 -18.46
N GLN A 78 -3.21 16.95 -18.45
CA GLN A 78 -2.95 15.79 -19.30
C GLN A 78 -4.23 15.34 -20.03
N PRO A 79 -4.79 16.19 -20.93
CA PRO A 79 -6.06 15.89 -21.59
C PRO A 79 -5.97 14.72 -22.58
N SER A 80 -4.76 14.36 -23.04
CA SER A 80 -4.51 13.21 -23.92
C SER A 80 -4.63 11.86 -23.20
N VAL A 81 -4.59 11.84 -21.87
CA VAL A 81 -4.70 10.61 -21.10
C VAL A 81 -6.15 10.17 -20.99
N ASN A 82 -6.44 8.96 -21.44
CA ASN A 82 -7.77 8.37 -21.31
C ASN A 82 -8.06 7.98 -19.86
N ARG A 83 -8.67 8.92 -19.11
CA ARG A 83 -9.02 8.72 -17.70
C ARG A 83 -9.91 7.50 -17.45
N LYS A 84 -10.82 7.19 -18.39
CA LYS A 84 -11.71 6.01 -18.26
C LYS A 84 -10.90 4.71 -18.31
N GLN A 85 -9.91 4.65 -19.20
CA GLN A 85 -9.01 3.50 -19.32
C GLN A 85 -8.15 3.32 -18.06
N ILE A 86 -7.55 4.41 -17.52
CA ILE A 86 -6.77 4.34 -16.27
C ILE A 86 -7.63 3.89 -15.09
N ARG A 87 -8.90 4.35 -15.02
CA ARG A 87 -9.83 3.87 -14.00
C ARG A 87 -10.13 2.37 -14.13
N ALA A 88 -10.28 1.87 -15.36
CA ALA A 88 -10.46 0.44 -15.58
C ALA A 88 -9.23 -0.37 -15.13
N PHE A 89 -8.01 0.14 -15.38
CA PHE A 89 -6.80 -0.49 -14.86
C PHE A 89 -6.71 -0.44 -13.32
N ALA A 90 -7.28 0.57 -12.68
CA ALA A 90 -7.33 0.69 -11.23
C ALA A 90 -8.21 -0.36 -10.53
N GLU A 91 -9.06 -1.08 -11.27
CA GLU A 91 -9.77 -2.28 -10.78
C GLU A 91 -8.83 -3.48 -10.62
N LEU A 92 -7.60 -3.41 -11.17
CA LEU A 92 -6.52 -4.39 -11.05
C LEU A 92 -6.81 -5.75 -11.73
N ASP A 93 -7.77 -5.83 -12.61
CA ASP A 93 -8.10 -7.07 -13.35
C ASP A 93 -6.89 -7.62 -14.13
N PHE A 94 -6.02 -6.72 -14.61
CA PHE A 94 -4.80 -7.10 -15.33
C PHE A 94 -3.85 -7.95 -14.48
N VAL A 95 -3.84 -7.75 -13.15
CA VAL A 95 -3.02 -8.56 -12.24
C VAL A 95 -3.55 -9.99 -12.19
N ALA A 96 -4.86 -10.16 -12.02
CA ALA A 96 -5.51 -11.48 -12.00
C ALA A 96 -5.39 -12.21 -13.34
N LYS A 97 -5.34 -11.47 -14.46
CA LYS A 97 -5.18 -12.01 -15.83
C LYS A 97 -3.73 -12.20 -16.25
N HIS A 98 -2.76 -11.82 -15.40
CA HIS A 98 -1.32 -11.84 -15.72
C HIS A 98 -0.98 -11.02 -16.99
N GLU A 99 -1.66 -9.89 -17.20
CA GLU A 99 -1.43 -8.99 -18.32
C GLU A 99 -0.39 -7.91 -17.95
N ASN A 100 0.38 -7.46 -18.95
CA ASN A 100 1.34 -6.39 -18.78
C ASN A 100 0.74 -5.06 -19.26
N LEU A 101 1.02 -3.97 -18.56
CA LEU A 101 0.70 -2.61 -18.96
C LEU A 101 1.96 -1.88 -19.42
N VAL A 102 1.91 -1.26 -20.59
CA VAL A 102 3.01 -0.47 -21.13
C VAL A 102 2.54 0.95 -21.36
N PHE A 103 3.20 1.93 -20.71
CA PHE A 103 2.92 3.35 -20.87
C PHE A 103 3.90 3.96 -21.90
N VAL A 104 3.36 4.38 -23.05
CA VAL A 104 4.12 5.00 -24.13
C VAL A 104 3.72 6.45 -24.31
N GLY A 105 4.68 7.35 -24.44
CA GLY A 105 4.45 8.78 -24.64
C GLY A 105 5.71 9.61 -24.43
N GLU A 106 5.64 10.89 -24.71
CA GLU A 106 6.74 11.85 -24.55
C GLU A 106 7.16 12.02 -23.09
N THR A 107 8.35 12.59 -22.86
CA THR A 107 8.83 12.92 -21.51
C THR A 107 7.91 13.99 -20.86
N GLY A 108 7.64 13.84 -19.57
CA GLY A 108 6.85 14.81 -18.79
C GLY A 108 5.32 14.65 -18.88
N VAL A 109 4.80 13.70 -19.67
CA VAL A 109 3.34 13.46 -19.78
C VAL A 109 2.74 12.67 -18.59
N GLY A 110 3.52 12.36 -17.58
CA GLY A 110 3.05 11.74 -16.32
C GLY A 110 2.97 10.22 -16.33
N LYS A 111 3.71 9.52 -17.22
CA LYS A 111 3.74 8.03 -17.25
C LYS A 111 4.08 7.42 -15.91
N THR A 112 5.20 7.84 -15.32
CA THR A 112 5.66 7.38 -13.99
C THR A 112 4.60 7.65 -12.91
N GLY A 113 3.97 8.84 -12.91
CA GLY A 113 2.91 9.18 -11.95
C GLY A 113 1.67 8.29 -12.07
N LEU A 114 1.23 7.97 -13.30
CA LEU A 114 0.11 7.06 -13.55
C LEU A 114 0.45 5.61 -13.14
N ALA A 115 1.61 5.13 -13.54
CA ALA A 115 2.08 3.78 -13.20
C ALA A 115 2.27 3.63 -11.69
N SER A 116 2.89 4.61 -11.02
CA SER A 116 3.02 4.65 -9.55
C SER A 116 1.67 4.73 -8.84
N GLY A 117 0.70 5.49 -9.39
CA GLY A 117 -0.67 5.54 -8.87
C GLY A 117 -1.39 4.19 -8.94
N LEU A 118 -1.19 3.43 -10.01
CA LEU A 118 -1.70 2.05 -10.13
C LEU A 118 -0.98 1.10 -9.17
N LEU A 119 0.34 1.24 -9.02
CA LEU A 119 1.12 0.46 -8.06
C LEU A 119 0.65 0.71 -6.63
N LEU A 120 0.42 1.97 -6.26
CA LEU A 120 -0.15 2.33 -4.95
C LEU A 120 -1.53 1.69 -4.75
N LYS A 121 -2.37 1.67 -5.78
CA LYS A 121 -3.68 1.01 -5.74
C LYS A 121 -3.54 -0.49 -5.49
N ALA A 122 -2.57 -1.15 -6.14
CA ALA A 122 -2.28 -2.56 -5.90
C ALA A 122 -1.79 -2.81 -4.45
N LEU A 123 -0.90 -1.97 -3.91
CA LEU A 123 -0.45 -2.03 -2.52
C LEU A 123 -1.61 -1.88 -1.52
N GLN A 124 -2.56 -0.96 -1.79
CA GLN A 124 -3.76 -0.77 -0.98
C GLN A 124 -4.65 -2.03 -0.97
N ASN A 125 -4.69 -2.76 -2.07
CA ASN A 125 -5.42 -4.02 -2.19
C ASN A 125 -4.63 -5.24 -1.69
N GLY A 126 -3.44 -5.03 -1.11
CA GLY A 126 -2.68 -6.08 -0.44
C GLY A 126 -1.71 -6.86 -1.34
N TYR A 127 -1.57 -6.50 -2.62
CA TYR A 127 -0.62 -7.11 -3.53
C TYR A 127 0.83 -6.82 -3.12
N ARG A 128 1.72 -7.76 -3.42
CA ARG A 128 3.17 -7.60 -3.25
C ARG A 128 3.72 -6.89 -4.47
N CYS A 129 4.09 -5.63 -4.29
CA CYS A 129 4.54 -4.77 -5.37
C CYS A 129 5.98 -4.29 -5.13
N GLN A 130 6.68 -3.97 -6.22
CA GLN A 130 7.94 -3.26 -6.18
C GLN A 130 8.03 -2.29 -7.36
N PHE A 131 8.55 -1.09 -7.08
CA PHE A 131 9.05 -0.16 -8.09
C PHE A 131 10.55 -0.39 -8.24
N ILE A 132 11.06 -0.36 -9.45
CA ILE A 132 12.49 -0.41 -9.72
C ILE A 132 12.82 0.44 -10.96
N CYS A 133 13.87 1.26 -10.86
CA CYS A 133 14.41 1.93 -12.02
C CYS A 133 15.05 0.89 -12.95
N ALA A 134 14.85 1.03 -14.25
CA ALA A 134 15.40 0.08 -15.22
C ALA A 134 16.93 -0.04 -15.11
N GLN A 135 17.63 1.09 -14.89
CA GLN A 135 19.09 1.08 -14.70
C GLN A 135 19.48 0.26 -13.47
N ASP A 136 18.80 0.46 -12.34
CA ASP A 136 19.09 -0.26 -11.09
C ASP A 136 18.84 -1.76 -11.26
N LEU A 137 17.79 -2.13 -11.99
CA LEU A 137 17.50 -3.53 -12.30
C LEU A 137 18.62 -4.16 -13.12
N PHE A 138 19.12 -3.46 -14.15
CA PHE A 138 20.25 -3.95 -14.96
C PHE A 138 21.51 -4.09 -14.13
N ASP A 139 21.84 -3.10 -13.31
CA ASP A 139 23.02 -3.14 -12.44
C ASP A 139 22.95 -4.31 -11.46
N GLU A 140 21.77 -4.55 -10.85
CA GLU A 140 21.53 -5.70 -9.99
C GLU A 140 21.66 -7.03 -10.75
N MET A 141 21.15 -7.10 -11.97
CA MET A 141 21.33 -8.29 -12.83
C MET A 141 22.80 -8.56 -13.15
N TYR A 142 23.57 -7.54 -13.54
CA TYR A 142 25.00 -7.69 -13.79
C TYR A 142 25.78 -8.13 -12.55
N ALA A 143 25.51 -7.51 -11.41
CA ALA A 143 26.13 -7.90 -10.14
C ALA A 143 25.81 -9.36 -9.79
N SER A 144 24.56 -9.79 -10.01
CA SER A 144 24.12 -11.15 -9.73
C SER A 144 24.79 -12.22 -10.59
N LEU A 145 25.24 -11.87 -11.78
CA LEU A 145 26.04 -12.76 -12.63
C LEU A 145 27.44 -12.98 -12.05
N ALA A 146 28.06 -11.91 -11.51
CA ALA A 146 29.40 -11.97 -10.95
C ALA A 146 29.47 -12.82 -9.68
N ASP A 147 28.47 -12.71 -8.79
CA ASP A 147 28.40 -13.43 -7.50
C ASP A 147 27.56 -14.72 -7.54
N ARG A 148 27.04 -15.08 -8.71
CA ARG A 148 26.19 -16.26 -8.94
C ARG A 148 24.87 -16.24 -8.17
N SER A 149 24.35 -15.06 -7.83
CA SER A 149 23.07 -14.89 -7.11
C SER A 149 21.85 -14.69 -8.03
N THR A 150 22.01 -14.76 -9.36
CA THR A 150 20.94 -14.51 -10.35
C THR A 150 19.66 -15.29 -10.05
N ARG A 151 19.77 -16.55 -9.61
CA ARG A 151 18.61 -17.37 -9.24
C ARG A 151 17.85 -16.79 -8.04
N GLN A 152 18.55 -16.20 -7.08
CA GLN A 152 17.95 -15.57 -5.92
C GLN A 152 17.22 -14.29 -6.31
N LEU A 153 17.83 -13.47 -7.18
CA LEU A 153 17.21 -12.27 -7.76
C LEU A 153 15.92 -12.63 -8.49
N LEU A 154 15.97 -13.56 -9.44
CA LEU A 154 14.79 -14.00 -10.19
C LEU A 154 13.69 -14.56 -9.28
N ASN A 155 14.04 -15.37 -8.28
CA ASN A 155 13.08 -15.88 -7.31
C ASN A 155 12.45 -14.77 -6.45
N ARG A 156 13.19 -13.69 -6.16
CA ARG A 156 12.66 -12.51 -5.47
C ARG A 156 11.64 -11.79 -6.34
N LEU A 157 11.99 -11.49 -7.59
CA LEU A 157 11.10 -10.81 -8.53
C LEU A 157 9.86 -11.65 -8.86
N ALA A 158 10.00 -12.96 -9.05
CA ALA A 158 8.89 -13.86 -9.33
C ALA A 158 7.87 -14.02 -8.19
N ARG A 159 8.20 -13.56 -6.97
CA ARG A 159 7.27 -13.54 -5.82
C ARG A 159 6.39 -12.28 -5.78
N LEU A 160 6.67 -11.31 -6.61
CA LEU A 160 5.89 -10.10 -6.72
C LEU A 160 4.62 -10.37 -7.53
N ASP A 161 3.53 -9.74 -7.14
CA ASP A 161 2.29 -9.77 -7.90
C ASP A 161 2.30 -8.66 -8.97
N VAL A 162 2.97 -7.53 -8.66
CA VAL A 162 3.16 -6.40 -9.59
C VAL A 162 4.59 -5.87 -9.48
N LEU A 163 5.28 -5.81 -10.62
CA LEU A 163 6.58 -5.15 -10.76
C LEU A 163 6.43 -3.95 -11.70
N LEU A 164 6.76 -2.74 -11.22
CA LEU A 164 6.85 -1.54 -12.03
C LEU A 164 8.31 -1.30 -12.36
N ILE A 165 8.62 -1.22 -13.65
CA ILE A 165 9.95 -0.87 -14.17
C ILE A 165 9.83 0.48 -14.88
N ASP A 166 10.61 1.49 -14.45
CA ASP A 166 10.58 2.86 -15.00
C ASP A 166 11.96 3.29 -15.54
#